data_0799aaf01e019f0339f54dbc9aab0c26
#
_entry.id   0799aaf01e019f0339f54dbc9aab0c26
#
_cell.length_a   1.000
_cell.length_b   1.000
_cell.length_c   1.000
_cell.angle_alpha   90.00
_cell.angle_beta   90.00
_cell.angle_gamma   90.00
#
_symmetry.space_group_name_H-M   'P 1'
#
loop_
_entity.id
_entity.type
_entity.pdbx_description
1 polymer ?
#
loop_
_entity_poly.entity_id
_entity_poly.type
_entity_poly.pdbx_seq_one_letter_code
_entity_poly.pdbx_strand_id
1 'polypeptide(L)'
;MQTFLLILSLALGLEQLPSSIHVEGEKFHVQGIALDRQEECLYCSFTSAFFKTDLNGEIIASVTGINGHLGALTWDPEGRKVYASLEFKDDAIGAGISRTLGKNTYSRSQTEFCIAVIDVDRINGMDVPADSVMTLVRVEDAIRDYLAEVEVDGRTFEHRYACSGIDGITIGPEFGKRRKDRRCLYVAYGIYGDVDRTDNDYNVILCYDLENLCRPVHKYFVFTGNTTWGVQNLAYDSHTDKLFLAVYRGRKESYPNYSLYSIDMSQTPRRAPLDNVPYQKGKVDQVVLSDSGLCDSATGIHGWQFEWGSTGFCPLGDGLYYISHSGVADGSNYCNAILYRWNGSPEQAFDQVIR
;
A
#
# COMPACT_ATOMS: atom_id res chain seq x y z
N MET A 1 32.49 -12.44 -17.05
CA MET A 1 32.43 -13.53 -16.07
C MET A 1 31.74 -13.12 -14.75
N GLN A 2 31.93 -11.89 -14.24
CA GLN A 2 31.25 -11.46 -13.00
C GLN A 2 29.71 -11.30 -13.12
N THR A 3 29.20 -10.84 -14.28
CA THR A 3 27.76 -10.65 -14.48
C THR A 3 26.99 -11.97 -14.52
N PHE A 4 27.61 -13.04 -15.00
CA PHE A 4 26.97 -14.38 -15.07
C PHE A 4 26.89 -15.04 -13.68
N LEU A 5 27.88 -14.78 -12.81
CA LEU A 5 27.85 -15.26 -11.41
C LEU A 5 26.77 -14.56 -10.58
N LEU A 6 26.54 -13.27 -10.83
CA LEU A 6 25.51 -12.49 -10.12
C LEU A 6 24.09 -12.97 -10.49
N ILE A 7 23.85 -13.28 -11.78
CA ILE A 7 22.55 -13.80 -12.25
C ILE A 7 22.31 -15.21 -11.68
N LEU A 8 23.31 -16.05 -11.60
CA LEU A 8 23.21 -17.38 -11.02
C LEU A 8 22.92 -17.35 -9.50
N SER A 9 23.55 -16.41 -8.77
CA SER A 9 23.29 -16.18 -7.34
C SER A 9 21.85 -15.70 -7.07
N LEU A 10 21.31 -14.82 -7.92
CA LEU A 10 19.94 -14.35 -7.81
C LEU A 10 18.90 -15.46 -8.10
N ALA A 11 19.15 -16.31 -9.09
CA ALA A 11 18.26 -17.41 -9.43
C ALA A 11 18.23 -18.48 -8.31
N LEU A 12 19.36 -18.83 -7.74
CA LEU A 12 19.44 -19.76 -6.62
C LEU A 12 18.71 -19.24 -5.38
N GLY A 13 18.80 -17.94 -5.10
CA GLY A 13 18.12 -17.32 -3.97
C GLY A 13 16.56 -17.38 -4.04
N LEU A 14 15.98 -17.36 -5.23
CA LEU A 14 14.51 -17.46 -5.41
C LEU A 14 13.99 -18.89 -5.23
N GLU A 15 14.79 -19.88 -5.59
CA GLU A 15 14.40 -21.31 -5.41
C GLU A 15 14.46 -21.77 -3.94
N GLN A 16 15.10 -20.99 -3.07
CA GLN A 16 15.25 -21.30 -1.64
C GLN A 16 14.21 -20.64 -0.73
N LEU A 17 13.39 -19.69 -1.27
CA LEU A 17 12.38 -19.03 -0.47
C LEU A 17 11.33 -20.02 0.05
N PRO A 18 10.96 -19.98 1.35
CA PRO A 18 9.92 -20.86 1.89
C PRO A 18 8.56 -20.59 1.23
N SER A 19 7.71 -21.62 1.12
CA SER A 19 6.35 -21.48 0.58
C SER A 19 5.44 -20.63 1.47
N SER A 20 5.76 -20.53 2.77
CA SER A 20 5.09 -19.63 3.71
C SER A 20 6.02 -19.24 4.84
N ILE A 21 5.81 -18.03 5.38
CA ILE A 21 6.46 -17.52 6.59
C ILE A 21 5.34 -17.15 7.56
N HIS A 22 5.29 -17.80 8.72
CA HIS A 22 4.31 -17.51 9.76
C HIS A 22 4.92 -16.55 10.78
N VAL A 23 4.27 -15.41 10.99
CA VAL A 23 4.71 -14.40 11.97
C VAL A 23 3.58 -14.15 12.96
N GLU A 24 3.84 -14.41 14.23
CA GLU A 24 2.91 -14.03 15.28
C GLU A 24 2.92 -12.52 15.49
N GLY A 25 1.74 -11.94 15.49
CA GLY A 25 1.53 -10.51 15.78
C GLY A 25 1.09 -10.28 17.21
N GLU A 26 0.45 -9.14 17.41
CA GLU A 26 -0.05 -8.73 18.71
C GLU A 26 -1.55 -8.38 18.65
N LYS A 27 -1.92 -7.23 19.20
CA LYS A 27 -3.30 -6.75 19.34
C LYS A 27 -3.97 -6.39 18.02
N PHE A 28 -3.18 -6.07 17.00
CA PHE A 28 -3.67 -5.60 15.71
C PHE A 28 -3.26 -6.55 14.59
N HIS A 29 -4.04 -6.58 13.52
CA HIS A 29 -3.69 -7.37 12.34
C HIS A 29 -2.53 -6.74 11.55
N VAL A 30 -1.89 -7.57 10.74
CA VAL A 30 -0.83 -7.13 9.81
C VAL A 30 -1.41 -6.14 8.78
N GLN A 31 -0.61 -5.13 8.41
CA GLN A 31 -0.98 -4.08 7.46
C GLN A 31 -0.05 -4.07 6.23
N GLY A 32 1.16 -4.56 6.38
CA GLY A 32 2.15 -4.59 5.31
C GLY A 32 3.29 -5.55 5.59
N ILE A 33 3.88 -6.04 4.51
CA ILE A 33 5.08 -6.88 4.53
C ILE A 33 6.09 -6.39 3.50
N ALA A 34 7.37 -6.54 3.80
CA ALA A 34 8.46 -6.25 2.87
C ALA A 34 9.64 -7.20 3.12
N LEU A 35 10.28 -7.69 2.06
CA LEU A 35 11.37 -8.67 2.15
C LEU A 35 12.71 -8.04 1.80
N ASP A 36 13.68 -8.15 2.69
CA ASP A 36 15.09 -7.97 2.39
C ASP A 36 15.69 -9.33 2.04
N ARG A 37 15.91 -9.54 0.74
CA ARG A 37 16.47 -10.82 0.23
C ARG A 37 17.96 -10.99 0.53
N GLN A 38 18.67 -9.89 0.77
CA GLN A 38 20.10 -9.93 1.05
C GLN A 38 20.36 -10.39 2.49
N GLU A 39 19.57 -9.89 3.43
CA GLU A 39 19.64 -10.25 4.85
C GLU A 39 18.74 -11.45 5.21
N GLU A 40 18.01 -11.99 4.23
CA GLU A 40 17.05 -13.10 4.42
C GLU A 40 16.07 -12.82 5.56
N CYS A 41 15.50 -11.60 5.59
CA CYS A 41 14.55 -11.21 6.63
C CYS A 41 13.29 -10.57 6.06
N LEU A 42 12.18 -10.80 6.77
CA LEU A 42 10.88 -10.21 6.47
C LEU A 42 10.58 -9.11 7.48
N TYR A 43 10.14 -7.96 6.99
CA TYR A 43 9.59 -6.87 7.79
C TYR A 43 8.07 -6.95 7.77
N CYS A 44 7.44 -6.79 8.93
CA CYS A 44 5.98 -6.78 9.08
C CYS A 44 5.54 -5.58 9.90
N SER A 45 4.48 -4.90 9.48
CA SER A 45 3.76 -3.90 10.28
C SER A 45 2.47 -4.48 10.84
N PHE A 46 2.23 -4.27 12.15
CA PHE A 46 1.01 -4.66 12.84
C PHE A 46 0.39 -3.43 13.50
N THR A 47 -0.02 -2.45 12.71
CA THR A 47 -0.62 -1.17 13.12
C THR A 47 0.24 -0.35 14.10
N SER A 48 0.59 -0.87 15.27
CA SER A 48 1.38 -0.17 16.31
C SER A 48 2.72 -0.83 16.62
N ALA A 49 3.09 -1.84 15.85
CA ALA A 49 4.36 -2.56 15.97
C ALA A 49 5.00 -2.77 14.59
N PHE A 50 6.32 -2.82 14.58
CA PHE A 50 7.11 -3.18 13.41
C PHE A 50 8.08 -4.29 13.80
N PHE A 51 8.03 -5.41 13.09
CA PHE A 51 8.87 -6.57 13.34
C PHE A 51 9.84 -6.83 12.20
N LYS A 52 11.05 -7.22 12.56
CA LYS A 52 12.02 -7.87 11.69
C LYS A 52 12.08 -9.35 12.08
N THR A 53 11.81 -10.25 11.13
CA THR A 53 11.85 -11.71 11.35
C THR A 53 12.89 -12.36 10.45
N ASP A 54 13.32 -13.55 10.81
CA ASP A 54 13.99 -14.44 9.86
C ASP A 54 12.96 -15.08 8.89
N LEU A 55 13.41 -15.92 7.96
CA LEU A 55 12.52 -16.62 7.02
C LEU A 55 11.79 -17.84 7.64
N ASN A 56 12.07 -18.17 8.89
CA ASN A 56 11.29 -19.15 9.66
C ASN A 56 10.12 -18.48 10.40
N GLY A 57 10.09 -17.12 10.42
CA GLY A 57 9.08 -16.33 11.11
C GLY A 57 9.43 -15.95 12.55
N GLU A 58 10.63 -16.30 13.02
CA GLU A 58 11.11 -15.90 14.34
C GLU A 58 11.40 -14.39 14.37
N ILE A 59 10.80 -13.67 15.32
CA ILE A 59 11.03 -12.23 15.50
C ILE A 59 12.43 -12.02 16.07
N ILE A 60 13.32 -11.45 15.26
CA ILE A 60 14.72 -11.19 15.65
C ILE A 60 14.95 -9.76 16.13
N ALA A 61 14.05 -8.84 15.76
CA ALA A 61 14.08 -7.47 16.27
C ALA A 61 12.69 -6.81 16.14
N SER A 62 12.44 -5.78 16.96
CA SER A 62 11.18 -5.05 16.94
C SER A 62 11.34 -3.56 17.20
N VAL A 63 10.37 -2.77 16.72
CA VAL A 63 10.26 -1.34 16.99
C VAL A 63 9.01 -1.10 17.81
N THR A 64 9.16 -0.36 18.90
CA THR A 64 8.08 -0.03 19.83
C THR A 64 7.86 1.49 19.91
N GLY A 65 6.74 1.89 20.52
CA GLY A 65 6.42 3.31 20.66
C GLY A 65 5.74 3.93 19.43
N ILE A 66 5.33 3.13 18.47
CA ILE A 66 4.52 3.58 17.34
C ILE A 66 3.11 3.89 17.85
N ASN A 67 2.71 5.15 17.75
CA ASN A 67 1.48 5.64 18.37
C ASN A 67 0.30 5.81 17.39
N GLY A 68 0.55 5.63 16.09
CA GLY A 68 -0.42 5.76 15.02
C GLY A 68 -0.77 4.42 14.36
N HIS A 69 -1.37 4.52 13.19
CA HIS A 69 -1.66 3.39 12.31
C HIS A 69 -0.53 3.24 11.30
N LEU A 70 0.43 2.36 11.58
CA LEU A 70 1.48 1.96 10.64
C LEU A 70 0.86 0.98 9.63
N GLY A 71 0.79 1.39 8.37
CA GLY A 71 0.14 0.69 7.27
C GLY A 71 1.08 -0.15 6.41
N ALA A 72 0.92 -0.06 5.09
CA ALA A 72 1.70 -0.80 4.10
C ALA A 72 3.21 -0.49 4.17
N LEU A 73 4.01 -1.45 3.71
CA LEU A 73 5.47 -1.36 3.70
C LEU A 73 6.04 -1.52 2.28
N THR A 74 7.15 -0.85 2.00
CA THR A 74 8.00 -1.14 0.84
C THR A 74 9.47 -1.04 1.20
N TRP A 75 10.27 -1.98 0.67
CA TRP A 75 11.71 -2.07 0.91
C TRP A 75 12.51 -1.35 -0.17
N ASP A 76 13.47 -0.55 0.24
CA ASP A 76 14.49 0.06 -0.62
C ASP A 76 15.86 -0.60 -0.38
N PRO A 77 16.30 -1.50 -1.26
CA PRO A 77 17.58 -2.17 -1.09
C PRO A 77 18.80 -1.24 -1.27
N GLU A 78 18.67 -0.15 -2.03
CA GLU A 78 19.77 0.79 -2.25
C GLU A 78 19.96 1.71 -1.06
N GLY A 79 18.86 2.25 -0.52
CA GLY A 79 18.89 3.12 0.66
C GLY A 79 18.92 2.37 1.99
N ARG A 80 18.71 1.05 1.99
CA ARG A 80 18.52 0.20 3.17
C ARG A 80 17.47 0.77 4.14
N LYS A 81 16.33 1.17 3.56
CA LYS A 81 15.20 1.76 4.28
C LYS A 81 13.91 0.99 3.98
N VAL A 82 13.06 0.88 4.97
CA VAL A 82 11.65 0.57 4.75
C VAL A 82 10.86 1.87 4.77
N TYR A 83 10.04 2.08 3.76
CA TYR A 83 9.07 3.16 3.74
C TYR A 83 7.70 2.59 4.12
N ALA A 84 6.98 3.30 4.98
CA ALA A 84 5.66 2.91 5.43
C ALA A 84 4.70 4.09 5.44
N SER A 85 3.39 3.84 5.28
CA SER A 85 2.37 4.81 5.62
C SER A 85 2.16 4.84 7.13
N LEU A 86 1.99 6.02 7.71
CA LEU A 86 1.71 6.20 9.14
C LEU A 86 0.66 7.28 9.34
N GLU A 87 -0.40 6.94 10.04
CA GLU A 87 -1.55 7.81 10.24
C GLU A 87 -1.83 8.11 11.71
N PHE A 88 -2.22 9.36 11.95
CA PHE A 88 -2.79 9.85 13.22
C PHE A 88 -4.07 10.60 12.86
N LYS A 89 -5.25 10.02 13.13
CA LYS A 89 -6.52 10.60 12.71
C LYS A 89 -7.60 10.56 13.78
N ASP A 90 -8.55 11.47 13.68
CA ASP A 90 -9.61 11.70 14.65
C ASP A 90 -10.91 10.91 14.36
N ASP A 91 -10.88 10.02 13.37
CA ASP A 91 -12.01 9.17 13.02
C ASP A 91 -12.20 7.96 13.97
N ALA A 92 -13.22 7.15 13.69
CA ALA A 92 -13.54 5.96 14.48
C ALA A 92 -12.39 4.94 14.53
N ILE A 93 -11.58 4.85 13.47
CA ILE A 93 -10.40 3.95 13.39
C ILE A 93 -9.31 4.46 14.32
N GLY A 94 -8.94 5.74 14.19
CA GLY A 94 -7.93 6.37 15.07
C GLY A 94 -8.34 6.31 16.53
N ALA A 95 -9.62 6.53 16.84
CA ALA A 95 -10.16 6.40 18.19
C ALA A 95 -10.09 4.94 18.70
N GLY A 96 -10.35 3.96 17.84
CA GLY A 96 -10.22 2.53 18.15
C GLY A 96 -8.79 2.14 18.51
N ILE A 97 -7.82 2.56 17.70
CA ILE A 97 -6.38 2.32 17.93
C ILE A 97 -5.95 2.96 19.26
N SER A 98 -6.26 4.25 19.47
CA SER A 98 -5.91 4.98 20.69
C SER A 98 -6.45 4.29 21.94
N ARG A 99 -7.72 3.84 21.89
CA ARG A 99 -8.36 3.10 22.99
C ARG A 99 -7.64 1.79 23.30
N THR A 100 -7.30 1.02 22.26
CA THR A 100 -6.59 -0.26 22.42
C THR A 100 -5.19 -0.07 23.00
N LEU A 101 -4.53 1.04 22.67
CA LEU A 101 -3.22 1.40 23.22
C LEU A 101 -3.30 2.07 24.59
N GLY A 102 -4.49 2.33 25.14
CA GLY A 102 -4.67 3.06 26.40
C GLY A 102 -4.24 4.53 26.32
N LYS A 103 -4.38 5.16 25.14
CA LYS A 103 -3.98 6.54 24.86
C LYS A 103 -5.18 7.44 24.61
N ASN A 104 -4.96 8.75 24.65
CA ASN A 104 -5.96 9.73 24.27
C ASN A 104 -6.20 9.66 22.75
N THR A 105 -7.45 9.88 22.35
CA THR A 105 -7.82 10.03 20.94
C THR A 105 -7.24 11.32 20.36
N TYR A 106 -6.94 11.29 19.08
CA TYR A 106 -6.51 12.49 18.36
C TYR A 106 -7.70 13.43 18.13
N SER A 107 -7.44 14.73 18.17
CA SER A 107 -8.37 15.76 17.69
C SER A 107 -8.11 16.05 16.19
N ARG A 108 -9.07 16.71 15.53
CA ARG A 108 -8.93 17.12 14.11
C ARG A 108 -7.65 17.94 13.85
N SER A 109 -7.25 18.77 14.80
CA SER A 109 -6.01 19.57 14.69
C SER A 109 -4.73 18.77 14.88
N GLN A 110 -4.83 17.53 15.36
CA GLN A 110 -3.70 16.61 15.56
C GLN A 110 -3.65 15.53 14.48
N THR A 111 -4.56 15.60 13.50
CA THR A 111 -4.53 14.67 12.36
C THR A 111 -3.27 14.88 11.54
N GLU A 112 -2.55 13.80 11.34
CA GLU A 112 -1.34 13.77 10.51
C GLU A 112 -1.26 12.50 9.69
N PHE A 113 -0.78 12.63 8.47
CA PHE A 113 -0.44 11.52 7.58
C PHE A 113 1.02 11.67 7.18
N CYS A 114 1.80 10.61 7.38
CA CYS A 114 3.25 10.65 7.19
C CYS A 114 3.74 9.45 6.39
N ILE A 115 4.77 9.69 5.60
CA ILE A 115 5.66 8.63 5.15
C ILE A 115 6.64 8.41 6.30
N ALA A 116 6.64 7.22 6.89
CA ALA A 116 7.64 6.79 7.85
C ALA A 116 8.83 6.18 7.11
N VAL A 117 9.99 6.79 7.24
CA VAL A 117 11.26 6.29 6.69
C VAL A 117 12.01 5.59 7.82
N ILE A 118 12.11 4.26 7.73
CA ILE A 118 12.62 3.39 8.79
C ILE A 118 14.03 2.94 8.42
N ASP A 119 15.00 3.28 9.27
CA ASP A 119 16.39 2.85 9.16
C ASP A 119 16.58 1.46 9.75
N VAL A 120 16.52 0.43 8.89
CA VAL A 120 16.53 -0.96 9.37
C VAL A 120 17.89 -1.41 9.91
N ASP A 121 18.99 -0.74 9.52
CA ASP A 121 20.32 -1.04 10.05
C ASP A 121 20.49 -0.63 11.52
N ARG A 122 19.58 0.22 12.02
CA ARG A 122 19.55 0.64 13.43
C ARG A 122 18.62 -0.21 14.29
N ILE A 123 17.91 -1.17 13.71
CA ILE A 123 17.01 -2.09 14.44
C ILE A 123 17.81 -3.34 14.80
N ASN A 124 18.54 -3.29 15.93
CA ASN A 124 19.52 -4.30 16.33
C ASN A 124 19.05 -5.18 17.51
N GLY A 125 17.75 -5.20 17.82
CA GLY A 125 17.21 -6.00 18.93
C GLY A 125 15.74 -5.71 19.17
N MET A 126 15.20 -6.25 20.24
CA MET A 126 13.83 -6.08 20.62
C MET A 126 13.57 -4.69 21.20
N ASP A 127 12.36 -4.17 21.00
CA ASP A 127 11.83 -2.95 21.61
C ASP A 127 12.64 -1.68 21.34
N VAL A 128 13.22 -1.57 20.13
CA VAL A 128 13.93 -0.36 19.69
C VAL A 128 12.93 0.81 19.61
N PRO A 129 13.19 1.97 20.26
CA PRO A 129 12.28 3.10 20.21
C PRO A 129 12.08 3.65 18.78
N ALA A 130 10.83 3.87 18.36
CA ALA A 130 10.49 4.34 17.02
C ALA A 130 11.18 5.67 16.67
N ASP A 131 11.28 6.62 17.58
CA ASP A 131 11.94 7.92 17.40
C ASP A 131 13.45 7.81 17.12
N SER A 132 14.06 6.68 17.48
CA SER A 132 15.48 6.43 17.22
C SER A 132 15.76 5.91 15.82
N VAL A 133 14.78 5.31 15.13
CA VAL A 133 14.95 4.62 13.84
C VAL A 133 14.02 5.13 12.74
N MET A 134 12.99 5.91 13.07
CA MET A 134 12.00 6.44 12.13
C MET A 134 12.16 7.95 11.93
N THR A 135 12.12 8.38 10.68
CA THR A 135 11.94 9.78 10.30
C THR A 135 10.58 9.93 9.63
N LEU A 136 9.79 10.91 10.05
CA LEU A 136 8.45 11.14 9.54
C LEU A 136 8.45 12.31 8.54
N VAL A 137 7.89 12.08 7.36
CA VAL A 137 7.69 13.10 6.33
C VAL A 137 6.18 13.29 6.14
N ARG A 138 5.68 14.50 6.41
CA ARG A 138 4.25 14.81 6.31
C ARG A 138 3.75 14.76 4.87
N VAL A 139 2.58 14.17 4.68
CA VAL A 139 1.86 14.10 3.40
C VAL A 139 0.80 15.20 3.35
N GLU A 140 1.26 16.43 3.11
CA GLU A 140 0.43 17.65 3.18
C GLU A 140 -0.79 17.62 2.24
N ASP A 141 -0.68 16.96 1.08
CA ASP A 141 -1.80 16.82 0.14
C ASP A 141 -2.94 15.99 0.73
N ALA A 142 -2.63 14.87 1.39
CA ALA A 142 -3.64 14.04 2.03
C ALA A 142 -4.25 14.72 3.25
N ILE A 143 -3.43 15.39 4.08
CA ILE A 143 -3.93 16.16 5.24
C ILE A 143 -4.91 17.24 4.78
N ARG A 144 -4.55 17.98 3.73
CA ARG A 144 -5.40 19.05 3.17
C ARG A 144 -6.71 18.51 2.62
N ASP A 145 -6.69 17.35 1.95
CA ASP A 145 -7.89 16.75 1.39
C ASP A 145 -8.76 16.11 2.47
N TYR A 146 -8.15 15.52 3.50
CA TYR A 146 -8.88 15.00 4.65
C TYR A 146 -9.58 16.10 5.46
N LEU A 147 -8.92 17.22 5.68
CA LEU A 147 -9.48 18.34 6.45
C LEU A 147 -10.42 19.23 5.64
N ALA A 148 -10.55 19.00 4.32
CA ALA A 148 -11.36 19.83 3.45
C ALA A 148 -12.87 19.62 3.69
N GLU A 149 -13.61 20.73 3.63
CA GLU A 149 -15.06 20.79 3.53
C GLU A 149 -15.40 21.60 2.29
N VAL A 150 -16.18 21.02 1.36
CA VAL A 150 -16.51 21.67 0.09
C VAL A 150 -18.03 21.68 -0.09
N GLU A 151 -18.59 22.87 -0.26
CA GLU A 151 -20.02 23.02 -0.57
C GLU A 151 -20.24 23.15 -2.08
N VAL A 152 -21.18 22.32 -2.60
CA VAL A 152 -21.64 22.41 -3.99
C VAL A 152 -23.14 22.12 -4.01
N ASP A 153 -23.93 23.05 -4.60
CA ASP A 153 -25.37 22.90 -4.78
C ASP A 153 -26.12 22.54 -3.48
N GLY A 154 -25.70 23.13 -2.35
CA GLY A 154 -26.29 22.91 -1.03
C GLY A 154 -25.95 21.57 -0.38
N ARG A 155 -25.01 20.82 -0.94
CA ARG A 155 -24.44 19.61 -0.34
C ARG A 155 -23.00 19.89 0.12
N THR A 156 -22.69 19.49 1.35
CA THR A 156 -21.33 19.53 1.90
C THR A 156 -20.63 18.20 1.67
N PHE A 157 -19.44 18.26 1.09
CA PHE A 157 -18.51 17.12 0.98
C PHE A 157 -17.39 17.30 2.00
N GLU A 158 -17.47 16.61 3.10
CA GLU A 158 -16.36 16.48 4.02
C GLU A 158 -15.34 15.50 3.42
N HIS A 159 -14.05 15.70 3.70
CA HIS A 159 -12.98 14.85 3.21
C HIS A 159 -12.97 14.78 1.67
N ARG A 160 -12.34 15.78 1.02
CA ARG A 160 -12.23 15.84 -0.45
C ARG A 160 -11.79 14.51 -1.05
N TYR A 161 -12.45 14.05 -2.12
CA TYR A 161 -12.28 12.73 -2.73
C TYR A 161 -12.54 11.57 -1.76
N ALA A 162 -13.33 11.81 -0.72
CA ALA A 162 -13.54 10.90 0.40
C ALA A 162 -12.23 10.44 1.09
N CYS A 163 -11.18 11.27 1.07
CA CYS A 163 -9.91 10.94 1.70
C CYS A 163 -10.10 10.52 3.15
N SER A 164 -9.71 9.30 3.50
CA SER A 164 -9.69 8.79 4.88
C SER A 164 -8.28 8.70 5.46
N GLY A 165 -7.27 9.22 4.74
CA GLY A 165 -5.86 9.17 5.09
C GLY A 165 -5.01 8.59 3.98
N ILE A 166 -3.98 7.83 4.34
CA ILE A 166 -3.06 7.16 3.41
C ILE A 166 -2.84 5.72 3.87
N ASP A 167 -2.74 4.77 2.92
CA ASP A 167 -2.47 3.37 3.25
C ASP A 167 -1.39 2.76 2.34
N GLY A 168 -1.70 2.46 1.08
CA GLY A 168 -0.78 1.79 0.16
C GLY A 168 0.48 2.60 -0.13
N ILE A 169 1.65 1.94 -0.10
CA ILE A 169 2.95 2.56 -0.42
C ILE A 169 3.82 1.60 -1.21
N THR A 170 4.53 2.08 -2.24
CA THR A 170 5.51 1.29 -2.99
C THR A 170 6.53 2.15 -3.71
N ILE A 171 7.71 1.57 -3.98
CA ILE A 171 8.73 2.17 -4.84
C ILE A 171 8.57 1.58 -6.24
N GLY A 172 8.60 2.45 -7.26
CA GLY A 172 8.56 2.07 -8.67
C GLY A 172 9.15 3.13 -9.58
N PRO A 173 9.24 2.90 -10.89
CA PRO A 173 9.65 3.92 -11.85
C PRO A 173 8.55 4.98 -12.01
N GLU A 174 8.89 6.15 -12.55
CA GLU A 174 7.89 7.14 -12.96
C GLU A 174 7.06 6.60 -14.16
N PHE A 175 5.77 6.92 -14.22
CA PHE A 175 4.91 6.54 -15.35
C PHE A 175 5.46 7.02 -16.69
N GLY A 176 5.39 6.15 -17.71
CA GLY A 176 5.79 6.43 -19.09
C GLY A 176 7.07 5.74 -19.53
N LYS A 177 7.17 5.45 -20.85
CA LYS A 177 8.23 4.61 -21.44
C LYS A 177 9.65 5.18 -21.36
N ARG A 178 9.82 6.47 -21.06
CA ARG A 178 11.11 7.18 -21.17
C ARG A 178 11.81 7.49 -19.85
N ARG A 179 11.25 7.13 -18.69
CA ARG A 179 11.75 7.56 -17.38
C ARG A 179 11.96 6.41 -16.39
N LYS A 180 12.37 5.24 -16.89
CA LYS A 180 12.63 4.05 -16.05
C LYS A 180 13.78 4.24 -15.04
N ASP A 181 14.63 5.25 -15.25
CA ASP A 181 15.78 5.50 -14.38
C ASP A 181 15.42 6.31 -13.13
N ARG A 182 14.25 6.95 -13.08
CA ARG A 182 13.80 7.71 -11.93
C ARG A 182 13.00 6.84 -10.99
N ARG A 183 13.48 6.71 -9.77
CA ARG A 183 12.80 5.98 -8.69
C ARG A 183 11.81 6.92 -8.00
N CYS A 184 10.57 6.49 -7.93
CA CYS A 184 9.49 7.21 -7.28
C CYS A 184 8.93 6.42 -6.11
N LEU A 185 8.51 7.12 -5.06
CA LEU A 185 7.69 6.57 -4.00
C LEU A 185 6.23 6.93 -4.28
N TYR A 186 5.38 5.93 -4.41
CA TYR A 186 3.94 6.07 -4.59
C TYR A 186 3.23 5.89 -3.24
N VAL A 187 2.31 6.79 -2.92
CA VAL A 187 1.50 6.76 -1.70
C VAL A 187 0.04 6.90 -2.09
N ALA A 188 -0.77 5.90 -1.78
CA ALA A 188 -2.19 5.92 -2.08
C ALA A 188 -3.01 6.47 -0.90
N TYR A 189 -4.10 7.15 -1.24
CA TYR A 189 -5.08 7.59 -0.23
C TYR A 189 -5.88 6.39 0.31
N GLY A 190 -6.16 6.44 1.59
CA GLY A 190 -7.33 5.79 2.15
C GLY A 190 -8.60 6.50 1.65
N ILE A 191 -9.69 5.76 1.42
CA ILE A 191 -10.94 6.32 0.89
C ILE A 191 -12.15 5.76 1.67
N TYR A 192 -13.01 6.65 2.19
CA TYR A 192 -14.27 6.23 2.77
C TYR A 192 -15.20 5.62 1.72
N GLY A 193 -15.60 4.36 1.95
CA GLY A 193 -16.44 3.56 1.04
C GLY A 193 -17.94 3.85 1.16
N ASP A 194 -18.34 5.11 1.36
CA ASP A 194 -19.75 5.54 1.43
C ASP A 194 -20.41 5.37 0.04
N VAL A 195 -21.46 4.57 -0.03
CA VAL A 195 -22.17 4.26 -1.29
C VAL A 195 -22.99 5.43 -1.83
N ASP A 196 -23.36 6.37 -0.97
CA ASP A 196 -24.17 7.54 -1.33
C ASP A 196 -23.31 8.72 -1.83
N ARG A 197 -21.97 8.63 -1.67
CA ARG A 197 -21.04 9.62 -2.22
C ARG A 197 -20.84 9.41 -3.72
N THR A 198 -20.60 10.51 -4.43
CA THR A 198 -20.30 10.48 -5.88
C THR A 198 -18.83 10.73 -6.17
N ASP A 199 -18.07 11.28 -5.22
CA ASP A 199 -16.70 11.74 -5.37
C ASP A 199 -15.64 10.73 -4.88
N ASN A 200 -16.05 9.48 -4.60
CA ASN A 200 -15.18 8.41 -4.11
C ASN A 200 -15.01 7.24 -5.10
N ASP A 201 -15.27 7.50 -6.39
CA ASP A 201 -15.10 6.49 -7.45
C ASP A 201 -13.66 6.40 -7.98
N TYR A 202 -12.81 7.35 -7.59
CA TYR A 202 -11.38 7.39 -7.94
C TYR A 202 -10.52 7.07 -6.72
N ASN A 203 -9.56 6.17 -6.90
CA ASN A 203 -8.43 6.10 -5.98
C ASN A 203 -7.41 7.19 -6.34
N VAL A 204 -6.75 7.75 -5.34
CA VAL A 204 -5.78 8.83 -5.50
C VAL A 204 -4.40 8.32 -5.11
N ILE A 205 -3.40 8.57 -5.96
CA ILE A 205 -2.03 8.12 -5.76
C ILE A 205 -1.10 9.33 -5.91
N LEU A 206 -0.36 9.64 -4.85
CA LEU A 206 0.71 10.63 -4.87
C LEU A 206 2.00 9.96 -5.34
N CYS A 207 2.77 10.65 -6.18
CA CYS A 207 4.07 10.23 -6.66
C CYS A 207 5.11 11.21 -6.17
N TYR A 208 6.07 10.73 -5.39
CA TYR A 208 7.21 11.49 -4.89
C TYR A 208 8.48 11.07 -5.62
N ASP A 209 9.39 12.01 -5.82
CA ASP A 209 10.78 11.67 -6.11
C ASP A 209 11.39 11.03 -4.88
N LEU A 210 11.93 9.81 -5.00
CA LEU A 210 12.47 9.08 -3.84
C LEU A 210 13.62 9.81 -3.15
N GLU A 211 14.35 10.64 -3.89
CA GLU A 211 15.42 11.49 -3.34
C GLU A 211 14.90 12.76 -2.66
N ASN A 212 13.63 13.14 -2.91
CA ASN A 212 13.03 14.34 -2.35
C ASN A 212 11.54 14.15 -2.01
N LEU A 213 11.27 13.73 -0.80
CA LEU A 213 9.91 13.46 -0.29
C LEU A 213 9.17 14.72 0.22
N CYS A 214 9.73 15.93 0.09
CA CYS A 214 9.11 17.14 0.65
C CYS A 214 7.74 17.47 0.05
N ARG A 215 7.52 17.10 -1.22
CA ARG A 215 6.25 17.30 -1.92
C ARG A 215 6.09 16.28 -3.05
N PRO A 216 4.87 15.87 -3.38
CA PRO A 216 4.64 14.99 -4.52
C PRO A 216 4.97 15.76 -5.82
N VAL A 217 5.54 15.05 -6.78
CA VAL A 217 5.77 15.55 -8.15
C VAL A 217 4.51 15.41 -9.00
N HIS A 218 3.67 14.40 -8.67
CA HIS A 218 2.38 14.16 -9.32
C HIS A 218 1.33 13.71 -8.31
N LYS A 219 0.07 13.98 -8.65
CA LYS A 219 -1.11 13.44 -7.99
C LYS A 219 -2.00 12.82 -9.07
N TYR A 220 -2.06 11.50 -9.08
CA TYR A 220 -2.79 10.72 -10.07
C TYR A 220 -4.16 10.29 -9.53
N PHE A 221 -5.13 10.26 -10.43
CA PHE A 221 -6.46 9.72 -10.18
C PHE A 221 -6.65 8.50 -11.07
N VAL A 222 -7.13 7.41 -10.48
CA VAL A 222 -7.47 6.17 -11.18
C VAL A 222 -8.91 5.78 -10.88
N PHE A 223 -9.71 5.64 -11.93
CA PHE A 223 -11.10 5.23 -11.80
C PHE A 223 -11.18 3.72 -11.55
N THR A 224 -11.65 3.33 -10.38
CA THR A 224 -11.83 1.93 -9.98
C THR A 224 -13.29 1.61 -9.66
N GLY A 225 -14.17 2.61 -9.70
CA GLY A 225 -15.43 2.58 -9.01
C GLY A 225 -15.20 2.80 -7.51
N ASN A 226 -16.18 2.48 -6.69
CA ASN A 226 -16.07 2.62 -5.24
C ASN A 226 -15.20 1.51 -4.64
N THR A 227 -14.28 1.88 -3.75
CA THR A 227 -13.54 0.95 -2.89
C THR A 227 -13.82 1.29 -1.42
N THR A 228 -13.63 0.33 -0.51
CA THR A 228 -13.71 0.58 0.92
C THR A 228 -12.29 0.76 1.44
N TRP A 229 -12.04 1.84 2.18
CA TRP A 229 -10.74 2.24 2.74
C TRP A 229 -9.64 2.53 1.71
N GLY A 230 -9.94 2.55 0.39
CA GLY A 230 -8.99 2.87 -0.67
C GLY A 230 -7.99 1.75 -0.96
N VAL A 231 -6.83 2.14 -1.50
CA VAL A 231 -5.75 1.20 -1.81
C VAL A 231 -4.97 0.88 -0.54
N GLN A 232 -5.16 -0.30 0.00
CA GLN A 232 -4.55 -0.75 1.24
C GLN A 232 -3.08 -1.13 1.04
N ASN A 233 -2.75 -1.79 -0.07
CA ASN A 233 -1.38 -2.06 -0.47
C ASN A 233 -1.17 -1.69 -1.94
N LEU A 234 -0.09 -0.97 -2.22
CA LEU A 234 0.48 -0.78 -3.54
C LEU A 234 1.66 -1.73 -3.72
N ALA A 235 1.82 -2.28 -4.92
CA ALA A 235 2.96 -3.13 -5.24
C ALA A 235 3.38 -2.92 -6.69
N TYR A 236 4.57 -2.31 -6.90
CA TYR A 236 5.16 -2.29 -8.23
C TYR A 236 5.92 -3.59 -8.50
N ASP A 237 5.59 -4.25 -9.58
CA ASP A 237 6.27 -5.45 -10.04
C ASP A 237 7.02 -5.20 -11.35
N SER A 238 8.34 -5.36 -11.29
CA SER A 238 9.22 -5.18 -12.44
C SER A 238 9.11 -6.28 -13.50
N HIS A 239 8.59 -7.47 -13.13
CA HIS A 239 8.38 -8.59 -14.05
C HIS A 239 7.25 -8.30 -15.03
N THR A 240 6.14 -7.75 -14.55
CA THR A 240 4.98 -7.41 -15.36
C THR A 240 4.95 -5.95 -15.81
N ASP A 241 5.83 -5.10 -15.27
CA ASP A 241 5.83 -3.62 -15.41
C ASP A 241 4.46 -3.02 -15.00
N LYS A 242 3.86 -3.55 -13.92
CA LYS A 242 2.55 -3.15 -13.40
C LYS A 242 2.64 -2.60 -11.97
N LEU A 243 1.79 -1.64 -11.70
CA LEU A 243 1.46 -1.20 -10.34
C LEU A 243 0.15 -1.89 -9.94
N PHE A 244 0.22 -2.79 -8.98
CA PHE A 244 -0.95 -3.46 -8.40
C PHE A 244 -1.54 -2.65 -7.26
N LEU A 245 -2.88 -2.63 -7.20
CA LEU A 245 -3.67 -1.95 -6.19
C LEU A 245 -4.53 -2.99 -5.48
N ALA A 246 -4.14 -3.39 -4.27
CA ALA A 246 -4.95 -4.27 -3.43
C ALA A 246 -5.84 -3.44 -2.52
N VAL A 247 -7.15 -3.69 -2.58
CA VAL A 247 -8.19 -2.90 -1.90
C VAL A 247 -9.13 -3.81 -1.11
N TYR A 248 -9.84 -3.24 -0.14
CA TYR A 248 -11.09 -3.84 0.30
C TYR A 248 -12.20 -3.52 -0.68
N ARG A 249 -13.04 -4.50 -0.99
CA ARG A 249 -14.10 -4.40 -1.99
C ARG A 249 -15.06 -3.26 -1.67
N GLY A 250 -15.41 -2.51 -2.69
CA GLY A 250 -16.51 -1.57 -2.64
C GLY A 250 -17.88 -2.26 -2.52
N ARG A 251 -18.92 -1.43 -2.38
CA ARG A 251 -20.32 -1.92 -2.20
C ARG A 251 -21.32 -1.22 -3.09
N LYS A 252 -20.89 -0.37 -4.03
CA LYS A 252 -21.79 0.25 -5.01
C LYS A 252 -22.23 -0.80 -6.03
N GLU A 253 -23.54 -1.01 -6.18
CA GLU A 253 -24.10 -2.01 -7.09
C GLU A 253 -23.81 -1.71 -8.58
N SER A 254 -23.51 -0.46 -8.90
CA SER A 254 -23.15 -0.03 -10.26
C SER A 254 -21.76 -0.45 -10.72
N TYR A 255 -20.93 -1.02 -9.83
CA TYR A 255 -19.54 -1.38 -10.11
C TYR A 255 -19.26 -2.86 -9.80
N PRO A 256 -18.26 -3.47 -10.48
CA PRO A 256 -17.90 -4.88 -10.24
C PRO A 256 -17.28 -5.13 -8.85
N ASN A 257 -16.80 -4.08 -8.20
CA ASN A 257 -16.19 -4.14 -6.87
C ASN A 257 -15.10 -5.22 -6.78
N TYR A 258 -14.13 -5.18 -7.70
CA TYR A 258 -12.95 -6.03 -7.61
C TYR A 258 -12.11 -5.69 -6.37
N SER A 259 -11.29 -6.63 -5.91
CA SER A 259 -10.39 -6.43 -4.77
C SER A 259 -8.93 -6.27 -5.16
N LEU A 260 -8.60 -6.50 -6.43
CA LEU A 260 -7.27 -6.26 -6.99
C LEU A 260 -7.40 -5.61 -8.36
N TYR A 261 -6.64 -4.54 -8.56
CA TYR A 261 -6.52 -3.83 -9.84
C TYR A 261 -5.06 -3.72 -10.25
N SER A 262 -4.80 -3.38 -11.50
CA SER A 262 -3.45 -3.07 -11.96
C SER A 262 -3.41 -1.92 -12.95
N ILE A 263 -2.28 -1.24 -13.01
CA ILE A 263 -1.98 -0.12 -13.90
C ILE A 263 -0.68 -0.42 -14.62
N ASP A 264 -0.63 -0.28 -15.96
CA ASP A 264 0.60 -0.43 -16.72
C ASP A 264 1.51 0.79 -16.51
N MET A 265 2.73 0.58 -16.00
CA MET A 265 3.66 1.68 -15.74
C MET A 265 4.19 2.35 -17.01
N SER A 266 4.10 1.66 -18.15
CA SER A 266 4.49 2.22 -19.45
C SER A 266 3.53 3.26 -20.01
N GLN A 267 2.32 3.41 -19.46
CA GLN A 267 1.34 4.39 -19.93
C GLN A 267 1.79 5.82 -19.64
N THR A 268 1.38 6.74 -20.49
CA THR A 268 1.55 8.18 -20.24
C THR A 268 0.28 8.70 -19.56
N PRO A 269 0.38 9.29 -18.36
CA PRO A 269 -0.77 9.91 -17.70
C PRO A 269 -1.43 10.96 -18.58
N ARG A 270 -2.76 11.04 -18.56
CA ARG A 270 -3.53 12.00 -19.36
C ARG A 270 -4.17 13.06 -18.47
N ARG A 271 -4.32 14.27 -18.98
CA ARG A 271 -5.07 15.32 -18.31
C ARG A 271 -6.53 15.31 -18.74
N ALA A 272 -7.43 14.93 -17.81
CA ALA A 272 -8.86 14.86 -18.05
C ALA A 272 -9.66 15.38 -16.84
N PRO A 273 -10.94 15.78 -17.02
CA PRO A 273 -11.82 16.06 -15.87
C PRO A 273 -12.12 14.77 -15.12
N LEU A 274 -12.51 14.89 -13.85
CA LEU A 274 -13.08 13.80 -13.08
C LEU A 274 -14.60 13.76 -13.29
N ASP A 275 -15.12 12.58 -13.54
CA ASP A 275 -16.56 12.34 -13.54
C ASP A 275 -17.05 12.19 -12.08
N ASN A 276 -18.30 12.60 -11.81
CA ASN A 276 -18.96 12.47 -10.50
C ASN A 276 -18.32 13.22 -9.33
N VAL A 277 -17.33 14.09 -9.58
CA VAL A 277 -16.66 14.93 -8.56
C VAL A 277 -17.05 16.40 -8.78
N PRO A 278 -18.18 16.88 -8.25
CA PRO A 278 -18.82 18.13 -8.66
C PRO A 278 -18.01 19.38 -8.32
N TYR A 279 -17.13 19.32 -7.34
CA TYR A 279 -16.27 20.45 -6.94
C TYR A 279 -14.95 20.51 -7.73
N GLN A 280 -14.56 19.44 -8.44
CA GLN A 280 -13.33 19.42 -9.25
C GLN A 280 -13.59 19.88 -10.67
N LYS A 281 -13.46 21.20 -10.92
CA LYS A 281 -13.77 21.82 -12.22
C LYS A 281 -12.64 21.74 -13.26
N GLY A 282 -11.42 21.44 -12.84
CA GLY A 282 -10.25 21.42 -13.72
C GLY A 282 -9.88 20.01 -14.17
N LYS A 283 -9.01 19.93 -15.19
CA LYS A 283 -8.38 18.67 -15.59
C LYS A 283 -7.30 18.29 -14.58
N VAL A 284 -7.24 17.02 -14.22
CA VAL A 284 -6.24 16.39 -13.34
C VAL A 284 -5.46 15.32 -14.10
N ASP A 285 -4.32 14.90 -13.55
CA ASP A 285 -3.55 13.80 -14.11
C ASP A 285 -4.23 12.47 -13.78
N GLN A 286 -4.62 11.72 -14.80
CA GLN A 286 -5.27 10.43 -14.67
C GLN A 286 -4.39 9.33 -15.26
N VAL A 287 -4.39 8.19 -14.58
CA VAL A 287 -3.92 6.90 -15.09
C VAL A 287 -5.11 5.97 -15.23
N VAL A 288 -5.05 5.03 -16.17
CA VAL A 288 -6.13 4.08 -16.42
C VAL A 288 -5.72 2.68 -15.98
N LEU A 289 -6.71 1.87 -15.57
CA LEU A 289 -6.48 0.47 -15.28
C LEU A 289 -5.97 -0.26 -16.53
N SER A 290 -5.11 -1.25 -16.34
CA SER A 290 -4.69 -2.14 -17.44
C SER A 290 -5.85 -3.04 -17.86
N ASP A 291 -5.83 -3.50 -19.12
CA ASP A 291 -6.79 -4.47 -19.67
C ASP A 291 -6.50 -5.90 -19.14
N SER A 292 -6.25 -6.03 -17.83
CA SER A 292 -5.88 -7.30 -17.16
C SER A 292 -6.94 -7.68 -16.13
N GLY A 293 -7.20 -8.97 -16.00
CA GLY A 293 -8.27 -9.49 -15.15
C GLY A 293 -9.60 -9.59 -15.88
N LEU A 294 -10.66 -9.80 -15.11
CA LEU A 294 -12.03 -9.81 -15.63
C LEU A 294 -12.43 -8.39 -16.06
N CYS A 295 -13.15 -8.29 -17.18
CA CYS A 295 -13.73 -7.04 -17.65
C CYS A 295 -15.21 -6.98 -17.29
N ASP A 296 -15.63 -5.96 -16.57
CA ASP A 296 -17.05 -5.65 -16.42
C ASP A 296 -17.54 -4.89 -17.66
N SER A 297 -18.39 -5.52 -18.46
CA SER A 297 -18.84 -4.97 -19.72
C SER A 297 -19.71 -3.71 -19.59
N ALA A 298 -20.32 -3.47 -18.44
CA ALA A 298 -21.16 -2.31 -18.19
C ALA A 298 -20.34 -1.04 -17.91
N THR A 299 -19.22 -1.20 -17.21
CA THR A 299 -18.39 -0.07 -16.75
C THR A 299 -17.04 0.02 -17.45
N GLY A 300 -16.60 -1.06 -18.11
CA GLY A 300 -15.25 -1.17 -18.68
C GLY A 300 -14.13 -1.30 -17.62
N ILE A 301 -14.48 -1.54 -16.36
CA ILE A 301 -13.52 -1.73 -15.28
C ILE A 301 -12.94 -3.13 -15.36
N HIS A 302 -11.60 -3.21 -15.31
CA HIS A 302 -10.83 -4.45 -15.26
C HIS A 302 -10.26 -4.69 -13.87
N GLY A 303 -10.21 -5.96 -13.43
CA GLY A 303 -9.62 -6.36 -12.16
C GLY A 303 -9.90 -7.82 -11.81
N TRP A 304 -9.53 -8.20 -10.60
CA TRP A 304 -9.69 -9.56 -10.08
C TRP A 304 -10.46 -9.57 -8.76
N GLN A 305 -11.19 -10.67 -8.54
CA GLN A 305 -11.67 -11.04 -7.22
C GLN A 305 -10.54 -11.84 -6.53
N PHE A 306 -9.64 -11.13 -5.88
CA PHE A 306 -8.52 -11.73 -5.16
C PHE A 306 -8.63 -11.35 -3.68
N GLU A 307 -8.85 -12.34 -2.83
CA GLU A 307 -9.19 -12.13 -1.42
C GLU A 307 -8.05 -11.52 -0.60
N TRP A 308 -6.81 -11.79 -1.03
CA TRP A 308 -5.60 -11.44 -0.28
C TRP A 308 -4.90 -10.19 -0.86
N GLY A 309 -3.85 -9.74 -0.18
CA GLY A 309 -3.02 -8.63 -0.62
C GLY A 309 -3.32 -7.30 0.04
N SER A 310 -4.53 -7.08 0.57
CA SER A 310 -4.88 -5.84 1.26
C SER A 310 -4.14 -5.64 2.59
N THR A 311 -3.58 -6.70 3.17
CA THR A 311 -2.82 -6.66 4.43
C THR A 311 -1.32 -6.94 4.26
N GLY A 312 -0.84 -6.99 3.03
CA GLY A 312 0.58 -7.16 2.70
C GLY A 312 0.76 -7.78 1.32
N PHE A 313 1.48 -7.09 0.44
CA PHE A 313 1.69 -7.49 -0.95
C PHE A 313 3.11 -7.12 -1.38
N CYS A 314 4.02 -8.09 -1.37
CA CYS A 314 5.44 -7.91 -1.57
C CYS A 314 5.94 -8.61 -2.84
N PRO A 315 6.17 -7.90 -3.96
CA PRO A 315 6.82 -8.45 -5.15
C PRO A 315 8.27 -8.82 -4.85
N LEU A 316 8.70 -9.99 -5.35
CA LEU A 316 10.04 -10.55 -5.13
C LEU A 316 10.90 -10.55 -6.39
N GLY A 317 10.31 -10.15 -7.53
CA GLY A 317 10.89 -10.30 -8.87
C GLY A 317 10.56 -11.66 -9.49
N ASP A 318 10.81 -11.79 -10.80
CA ASP A 318 10.58 -13.00 -11.60
C ASP A 318 9.16 -13.59 -11.47
N GLY A 319 8.18 -12.71 -11.22
CA GLY A 319 6.77 -13.08 -11.06
C GLY A 319 6.46 -13.82 -9.77
N LEU A 320 7.31 -13.71 -8.74
CA LEU A 320 7.08 -14.24 -7.40
C LEU A 320 6.67 -13.14 -6.43
N TYR A 321 5.85 -13.49 -5.45
CA TYR A 321 5.30 -12.58 -4.45
C TYR A 321 5.13 -13.28 -3.12
N TYR A 322 5.43 -12.56 -2.02
CA TYR A 322 4.79 -12.90 -0.76
C TYR A 322 3.52 -12.07 -0.61
N ILE A 323 2.42 -12.77 -0.31
CA ILE A 323 1.11 -12.14 -0.09
C ILE A 323 0.62 -12.57 1.29
N SER A 324 0.25 -11.58 2.10
CA SER A 324 -0.17 -11.81 3.48
C SER A 324 -1.58 -12.41 3.55
N HIS A 325 -1.70 -13.50 4.29
CA HIS A 325 -2.96 -14.02 4.81
C HIS A 325 -3.01 -13.71 6.30
N SER A 326 -3.82 -12.75 6.68
CA SER A 326 -3.99 -12.36 8.08
C SER A 326 -5.07 -13.20 8.75
N GLY A 327 -4.91 -13.44 10.05
CA GLY A 327 -5.92 -14.12 10.85
C GLY A 327 -5.71 -13.91 12.35
N VAL A 328 -6.54 -14.57 13.14
CA VAL A 328 -6.46 -14.57 14.61
C VAL A 328 -6.41 -16.01 15.10
N ALA A 329 -5.44 -16.33 15.95
CA ALA A 329 -5.32 -17.60 16.64
C ALA A 329 -5.01 -17.34 18.12
N ASP A 330 -5.70 -18.03 19.01
CA ASP A 330 -5.53 -17.93 20.47
C ASP A 330 -5.59 -16.49 21.02
N GLY A 331 -6.35 -15.62 20.34
CA GLY A 331 -6.51 -14.21 20.72
C GLY A 331 -5.42 -13.26 20.23
N SER A 332 -4.42 -13.78 19.52
CA SER A 332 -3.36 -13.00 18.86
C SER A 332 -3.57 -12.96 17.35
N ASN A 333 -3.25 -11.82 16.73
CA ASN A 333 -3.24 -11.72 15.27
C ASN A 333 -1.96 -12.38 14.72
N TYR A 334 -2.03 -12.87 13.49
CA TYR A 334 -0.88 -13.40 12.80
C TYR A 334 -0.84 -12.97 11.32
N CYS A 335 0.32 -13.11 10.72
CA CYS A 335 0.55 -13.00 9.29
C CYS A 335 1.11 -14.34 8.78
N ASN A 336 0.48 -14.93 7.76
CA ASN A 336 1.12 -15.93 6.93
C ASN A 336 1.51 -15.26 5.61
N ALA A 337 2.78 -14.94 5.41
CA ALA A 337 3.29 -14.50 4.13
C ALA A 337 3.41 -15.73 3.21
N ILE A 338 2.44 -15.91 2.32
CA ILE A 338 2.35 -17.07 1.43
C ILE A 338 3.03 -16.73 0.10
N LEU A 339 3.83 -17.67 -0.41
CA LEU A 339 4.51 -17.53 -1.70
C LEU A 339 3.54 -17.79 -2.85
N TYR A 340 3.45 -16.82 -3.74
CA TYR A 340 2.64 -16.86 -4.95
C TYR A 340 3.49 -16.64 -6.19
N ARG A 341 2.98 -17.14 -7.32
CA ARG A 341 3.49 -16.87 -8.65
C ARG A 341 2.43 -16.18 -9.50
N TRP A 342 2.81 -15.14 -10.22
CA TRP A 342 1.96 -14.50 -11.21
C TRP A 342 1.52 -15.51 -12.27
N ASN A 343 0.23 -15.65 -12.45
CA ASN A 343 -0.42 -16.44 -13.49
C ASN A 343 -0.88 -15.53 -14.64
N GLY A 344 -1.46 -14.38 -14.28
CA GLY A 344 -1.95 -13.38 -15.24
C GLY A 344 -3.23 -13.75 -15.95
N SER A 345 -3.91 -14.84 -15.57
CA SER A 345 -5.19 -15.16 -16.18
C SER A 345 -6.29 -14.18 -15.71
N PRO A 346 -7.35 -13.97 -16.51
CA PRO A 346 -8.44 -13.10 -16.11
C PRO A 346 -9.14 -13.52 -14.81
N GLU A 347 -9.27 -14.83 -14.58
CA GLU A 347 -9.97 -15.38 -13.43
C GLU A 347 -9.08 -15.47 -12.19
N GLN A 348 -7.78 -15.65 -12.38
CA GLN A 348 -6.84 -15.91 -11.28
C GLN A 348 -5.51 -15.20 -11.53
N ALA A 349 -5.26 -14.14 -10.76
CA ALA A 349 -4.03 -13.35 -10.89
C ALA A 349 -2.79 -14.13 -10.47
N PHE A 350 -2.90 -14.95 -9.42
CA PHE A 350 -1.76 -15.61 -8.75
C PHE A 350 -2.07 -17.05 -8.41
N ASP A 351 -1.09 -17.92 -8.58
CA ASP A 351 -1.11 -19.31 -8.10
C ASP A 351 -0.23 -19.44 -6.86
N GLN A 352 -0.74 -20.12 -5.82
CA GLN A 352 0.06 -20.42 -4.65
C GLN A 352 1.18 -21.42 -5.00
N VAL A 353 2.41 -21.12 -4.59
CA VAL A 353 3.56 -22.01 -4.76
C VAL A 353 3.59 -23.01 -3.62
N ILE A 354 3.30 -24.28 -3.92
CA ILE A 354 3.39 -25.39 -2.98
C ILE A 354 4.75 -26.07 -3.19
N ARG A 355 5.54 -26.20 -2.14
CA ARG A 355 6.85 -26.87 -2.15
C ARG A 355 6.89 -27.99 -1.13
#